data_665bf71523ad1281b9f6057ae1da89fe
#
_entry.id   665bf71523ad1281b9f6057ae1da89fe
#
_cell.length_a   1.000
_cell.length_b   1.000
_cell.length_c   1.000
_cell.angle_alpha   90.00
_cell.angle_beta   90.00
_cell.angle_gamma   90.00
#
_symmetry.space_group_name_H-M   'P 1'
#
loop_
_entity.id
_entity.type
_entity.pdbx_description
1 polymer ?
#
loop_
_entity_poly.entity_id
_entity_poly.type
_entity_poly.pdbx_seq_one_letter_code
_entity_poly.pdbx_strand_id
1 'polypeptide(L)'
;HVHAKGLTGDQKSVAVSICRRLGIPTDLALTGEEIESLTEDELITSVEQASIFAELTPSQKSQIIQVLRENGHSVGFLGDGMNDLSAMTAADVGISVDTAAEAAKESADVILLKKDLNVLEQGIMEGRKAFANMSKYIRITASSNFGNILSIVLAGAFLPFLPMTAVQLLLLNLLYDILCMTLPWDNVDADIYDKPNVWSGKTLGRFMRFFGPLSSLFDLITFAFLYYFLCPALTGGLFPELS
;
A
#
# COMPACT_ATOMS: atom_id res chain seq x y z
N HIS A 1 -7.52 -13.43 0.16
CA HIS A 1 -8.88 -13.59 0.66
C HIS A 1 -9.22 -12.40 1.54
N VAL A 2 -10.47 -11.91 1.45
CA VAL A 2 -11.06 -10.91 2.35
C VAL A 2 -12.05 -11.63 3.25
N HIS A 3 -11.96 -11.41 4.55
CA HIS A 3 -12.92 -11.94 5.52
C HIS A 3 -14.04 -10.91 5.70
N ALA A 4 -15.27 -11.30 5.40
CA ALA A 4 -16.43 -10.44 5.59
C ALA A 4 -17.06 -10.72 6.96
N LYS A 5 -17.36 -9.66 7.71
CA LYS A 5 -18.09 -9.69 8.98
C LYS A 5 -19.30 -8.78 8.89
N GLY A 6 -20.43 -9.21 9.44
CA GLY A 6 -21.66 -8.42 9.49
C GLY A 6 -21.79 -7.71 10.84
N LEU A 7 -21.82 -6.37 10.85
CA LEU A 7 -22.05 -5.54 12.03
C LEU A 7 -23.35 -4.76 11.83
N THR A 8 -24.37 -5.02 12.63
CA THR A 8 -25.68 -4.37 12.48
C THR A 8 -26.34 -4.05 13.84
N GLY A 9 -27.17 -3.01 13.85
CA GLY A 9 -28.08 -2.73 14.97
C GLY A 9 -29.37 -3.56 14.95
N ASP A 10 -29.61 -4.36 13.89
CA ASP A 10 -30.79 -5.19 13.75
C ASP A 10 -30.75 -6.41 14.68
N GLN A 11 -31.91 -7.05 14.87
CA GLN A 11 -32.03 -8.26 15.68
C GLN A 11 -31.16 -9.41 15.13
N LYS A 12 -30.62 -10.21 16.04
CA LYS A 12 -29.73 -11.36 15.73
C LYS A 12 -30.34 -12.30 14.67
N SER A 13 -31.61 -12.60 14.77
CA SER A 13 -32.31 -13.49 13.82
C SER A 13 -32.34 -12.95 12.39
N VAL A 14 -32.54 -11.64 12.24
CA VAL A 14 -32.52 -10.94 10.95
C VAL A 14 -31.12 -10.92 10.37
N ALA A 15 -30.13 -10.53 11.18
CA ALA A 15 -28.74 -10.48 10.79
C ALA A 15 -28.23 -11.85 10.28
N VAL A 16 -28.48 -12.92 11.02
CA VAL A 16 -28.13 -14.30 10.64
C VAL A 16 -28.80 -14.70 9.31
N SER A 17 -30.09 -14.36 9.12
CA SER A 17 -30.80 -14.68 7.88
C SER A 17 -30.20 -13.99 6.66
N ILE A 18 -29.81 -12.70 6.79
CA ILE A 18 -29.19 -11.93 5.72
C ILE A 18 -27.77 -12.48 5.43
N CYS A 19 -26.96 -12.67 6.45
CA CYS A 19 -25.60 -13.19 6.30
C CYS A 19 -25.56 -14.57 5.63
N ARG A 20 -26.50 -15.46 5.98
CA ARG A 20 -26.64 -16.76 5.34
C ARG A 20 -26.93 -16.64 3.85
N ARG A 21 -27.78 -15.70 3.45
CA ARG A 21 -28.09 -15.43 2.02
C ARG A 21 -26.90 -14.87 1.26
N LEU A 22 -26.01 -14.15 1.94
CA LEU A 22 -24.78 -13.60 1.37
C LEU A 22 -23.61 -14.59 1.39
N GLY A 23 -23.80 -15.80 1.97
CA GLY A 23 -22.72 -16.78 2.08
C GLY A 23 -21.70 -16.49 3.17
N ILE A 24 -21.99 -15.57 4.10
CA ILE A 24 -21.16 -15.28 5.26
C ILE A 24 -21.39 -16.40 6.30
N PRO A 25 -20.32 -16.96 6.92
CA PRO A 25 -20.46 -17.98 7.95
C PRO A 25 -21.36 -17.50 9.10
N THR A 26 -22.27 -18.38 9.54
CA THR A 26 -23.26 -18.04 10.58
C THR A 26 -23.08 -18.85 11.85
N ASP A 27 -21.93 -19.51 12.01
CA ASP A 27 -21.65 -20.45 13.10
C ASP A 27 -21.58 -19.75 14.45
N LEU A 28 -21.03 -18.54 14.49
CA LEU A 28 -20.93 -17.73 15.68
C LEU A 28 -21.48 -16.32 15.40
N ALA A 29 -22.56 -15.97 16.10
CA ALA A 29 -23.19 -14.66 16.05
C ALA A 29 -23.32 -14.12 17.49
N LEU A 30 -22.80 -12.92 17.73
CA LEU A 30 -22.81 -12.24 19.03
C LEU A 30 -23.75 -11.06 19.02
N THR A 31 -24.39 -10.76 20.15
CA THR A 31 -25.17 -9.54 20.36
C THR A 31 -24.36 -8.48 21.11
N GLY A 32 -24.82 -7.24 21.07
CA GLY A 32 -24.22 -6.16 21.85
C GLY A 32 -24.19 -6.44 23.35
N GLU A 33 -25.24 -7.07 23.91
CA GLU A 33 -25.31 -7.47 25.32
C GLU A 33 -24.29 -8.58 25.65
N GLU A 34 -24.15 -9.57 24.76
CA GLU A 34 -23.14 -10.63 24.92
C GLU A 34 -21.74 -10.02 24.93
N ILE A 35 -21.45 -9.05 24.05
CA ILE A 35 -20.15 -8.37 23.96
C ILE A 35 -19.81 -7.58 25.22
N GLU A 36 -20.78 -6.88 25.81
CA GLU A 36 -20.58 -6.12 27.05
C GLU A 36 -20.25 -7.00 28.27
N SER A 37 -20.64 -8.26 28.23
CA SER A 37 -20.37 -9.23 29.28
C SER A 37 -19.00 -9.89 29.21
N LEU A 38 -18.26 -9.73 28.09
CA LEU A 38 -16.95 -10.33 27.86
C LEU A 38 -15.83 -9.55 28.56
N THR A 39 -14.83 -10.25 29.02
CA THR A 39 -13.55 -9.65 29.40
C THR A 39 -12.77 -9.23 28.14
N GLU A 40 -11.74 -8.40 28.28
CA GLU A 40 -10.95 -7.92 27.13
C GLU A 40 -10.33 -9.04 26.32
N ASP A 41 -9.76 -10.06 26.97
CA ASP A 41 -9.17 -11.23 26.28
C ASP A 41 -10.23 -12.10 25.57
N GLU A 42 -11.40 -12.26 26.18
CA GLU A 42 -12.53 -12.97 25.58
C GLU A 42 -13.09 -12.20 24.38
N LEU A 43 -13.17 -10.88 24.47
CA LEU A 43 -13.60 -10.00 23.38
C LEU A 43 -12.69 -10.14 22.16
N ILE A 44 -11.37 -10.09 22.37
CA ILE A 44 -10.38 -10.27 21.31
C ILE A 44 -10.60 -11.60 20.58
N THR A 45 -10.71 -12.69 21.34
CA THR A 45 -10.91 -14.04 20.79
C THR A 45 -12.24 -14.15 20.05
N SER A 46 -13.30 -13.60 20.63
CA SER A 46 -14.66 -13.67 20.08
C SER A 46 -14.80 -12.83 18.80
N VAL A 47 -14.15 -11.67 18.75
CA VAL A 47 -14.13 -10.79 17.57
C VAL A 47 -13.41 -11.45 16.39
N GLU A 48 -12.36 -12.22 16.65
CA GLU A 48 -11.69 -13.01 15.59
C GLU A 48 -12.58 -14.12 15.03
N GLN A 49 -13.25 -14.87 15.91
CA GLN A 49 -14.00 -16.07 15.52
C GLN A 49 -15.38 -15.75 14.95
N ALA A 50 -16.08 -14.75 15.52
CA ALA A 50 -17.43 -14.41 15.09
C ALA A 50 -17.44 -13.72 13.73
N SER A 51 -18.43 -14.08 12.92
CA SER A 51 -18.66 -13.44 11.62
C SER A 51 -19.86 -12.48 11.65
N ILE A 52 -20.70 -12.55 12.68
CA ILE A 52 -21.93 -11.74 12.80
C ILE A 52 -21.98 -11.09 14.18
N PHE A 53 -22.24 -9.79 14.17
CA PHE A 53 -22.45 -8.97 15.36
C PHE A 53 -23.76 -8.20 15.18
N ALA A 54 -24.75 -8.47 16.03
CA ALA A 54 -26.09 -7.95 15.93
C ALA A 54 -26.48 -7.12 17.15
N GLU A 55 -27.54 -6.32 17.04
CA GLU A 55 -28.05 -5.49 18.14
C GLU A 55 -26.98 -4.55 18.72
N LEU A 56 -26.08 -4.06 17.84
CA LEU A 56 -24.97 -3.21 18.22
C LEU A 56 -25.36 -1.75 18.33
N THR A 57 -24.84 -1.08 19.33
CA THR A 57 -24.76 0.38 19.39
C THR A 57 -23.64 0.90 18.48
N PRO A 58 -23.66 2.19 18.07
CA PRO A 58 -22.57 2.78 17.27
C PRO A 58 -21.20 2.69 17.95
N SER A 59 -21.14 2.80 19.28
CA SER A 59 -19.89 2.67 20.06
C SER A 59 -19.34 1.26 20.02
N GLN A 60 -20.19 0.24 20.13
CA GLN A 60 -19.77 -1.16 20.04
C GLN A 60 -19.24 -1.53 18.65
N LYS A 61 -19.85 -0.98 17.57
CA LYS A 61 -19.30 -1.14 16.21
C LYS A 61 -17.87 -0.62 16.14
N SER A 62 -17.62 0.58 16.66
CA SER A 62 -16.26 1.16 16.67
C SER A 62 -15.30 0.35 17.51
N GLN A 63 -15.73 -0.18 18.65
CA GLN A 63 -14.92 -1.03 19.53
C GLN A 63 -14.47 -2.31 18.81
N ILE A 64 -15.39 -3.01 18.13
CA ILE A 64 -15.07 -4.21 17.35
C ILE A 64 -14.01 -3.91 16.28
N ILE A 65 -14.17 -2.79 15.57
CA ILE A 65 -13.22 -2.37 14.53
C ILE A 65 -11.84 -2.09 15.15
N GLN A 66 -11.79 -1.40 16.28
CA GLN A 66 -10.52 -1.12 16.98
C GLN A 66 -9.83 -2.40 17.40
N VAL A 67 -10.54 -3.36 17.99
CA VAL A 67 -10.00 -4.67 18.36
C VAL A 67 -9.41 -5.39 17.16
N LEU A 68 -10.10 -5.40 16.01
CA LEU A 68 -9.56 -6.02 14.78
C LEU A 68 -8.27 -5.34 14.30
N ARG A 69 -8.21 -4.01 14.38
CA ARG A 69 -7.00 -3.24 13.99
C ARG A 69 -5.84 -3.48 14.94
N GLU A 70 -6.09 -3.53 16.24
CA GLU A 70 -5.07 -3.82 17.27
C GLU A 70 -4.51 -5.25 17.11
N ASN A 71 -5.33 -6.18 16.62
CA ASN A 71 -4.91 -7.55 16.25
C ASN A 71 -4.11 -7.61 14.92
N GLY A 72 -3.88 -6.46 14.28
CA GLY A 72 -3.04 -6.35 13.08
C GLY A 72 -3.78 -6.55 11.76
N HIS A 73 -5.12 -6.54 11.77
CA HIS A 73 -5.91 -6.54 10.53
C HIS A 73 -6.01 -5.15 9.93
N SER A 74 -6.07 -5.10 8.59
CA SER A 74 -6.53 -3.91 7.88
C SER A 74 -8.02 -4.00 7.67
N VAL A 75 -8.77 -3.05 8.24
CA VAL A 75 -10.23 -3.08 8.31
C VAL A 75 -10.84 -2.03 7.40
N GLY A 76 -11.63 -2.48 6.42
CA GLY A 76 -12.56 -1.61 5.68
C GLY A 76 -13.97 -1.74 6.25
N PHE A 77 -14.65 -0.63 6.49
CA PHE A 77 -16.04 -0.62 6.97
C PHE A 77 -16.95 0.01 5.94
N LEU A 78 -17.97 -0.73 5.51
CA LEU A 78 -19.00 -0.26 4.60
C LEU A 78 -20.25 0.15 5.39
N GLY A 79 -20.60 1.43 5.34
CA GLY A 79 -21.77 1.99 6.01
C GLY A 79 -22.55 2.96 5.13
N ASP A 80 -23.87 3.06 5.33
CA ASP A 80 -24.73 3.97 4.56
C ASP A 80 -25.56 4.92 5.45
N GLY A 81 -25.45 4.79 6.77
CA GLY A 81 -26.24 5.55 7.74
C GLY A 81 -25.44 6.43 8.68
N MET A 82 -26.14 7.35 9.33
CA MET A 82 -25.60 8.22 10.38
C MET A 82 -25.04 7.42 11.58
N ASN A 83 -25.61 6.25 11.86
CA ASN A 83 -25.19 5.36 12.95
C ASN A 83 -23.86 4.65 12.69
N ASP A 84 -23.33 4.76 11.46
CA ASP A 84 -22.11 4.10 11.02
C ASP A 84 -20.90 5.04 11.02
N LEU A 85 -21.08 6.34 11.24
CA LEU A 85 -20.03 7.34 11.17
C LEU A 85 -18.84 7.03 12.09
N SER A 86 -19.12 6.67 13.33
CA SER A 86 -18.05 6.34 14.30
C SER A 86 -17.29 5.10 13.91
N ALA A 87 -17.97 4.10 13.36
CA ALA A 87 -17.37 2.87 12.84
C ALA A 87 -16.54 3.11 11.59
N MET A 88 -17.03 3.94 10.65
CA MET A 88 -16.29 4.34 9.45
C MET A 88 -15.01 5.08 9.82
N THR A 89 -15.07 6.03 10.77
CA THR A 89 -13.89 6.77 11.23
C THR A 89 -12.89 5.88 11.98
N ALA A 90 -13.38 4.84 12.67
CA ALA A 90 -12.52 3.89 13.38
C ALA A 90 -11.81 2.89 12.47
N ALA A 91 -12.32 2.66 11.26
CA ALA A 91 -11.74 1.75 10.27
C ALA A 91 -10.47 2.34 9.61
N ASP A 92 -9.67 1.48 8.95
CA ASP A 92 -8.56 1.95 8.12
C ASP A 92 -9.04 2.55 6.80
N VAL A 93 -10.20 2.10 6.32
CA VAL A 93 -10.88 2.63 5.14
C VAL A 93 -12.39 2.68 5.41
N GLY A 94 -12.96 3.86 5.50
CA GLY A 94 -14.40 4.10 5.54
C GLY A 94 -14.97 4.08 4.13
N ILE A 95 -15.99 3.24 3.89
CA ILE A 95 -16.61 3.07 2.57
C ILE A 95 -18.08 3.42 2.68
N SER A 96 -18.61 4.21 1.75
CA SER A 96 -20.02 4.52 1.67
C SER A 96 -20.56 4.30 0.25
N VAL A 97 -21.84 4.51 0.06
CA VAL A 97 -22.51 4.41 -1.24
C VAL A 97 -23.08 5.77 -1.63
N ASP A 98 -23.23 6.03 -2.93
CA ASP A 98 -23.75 7.30 -3.45
C ASP A 98 -25.13 7.66 -2.91
N THR A 99 -25.94 6.64 -2.60
CA THR A 99 -27.31 6.80 -2.02
C THR A 99 -27.32 6.97 -0.50
N ALA A 100 -26.17 6.99 0.16
CA ALA A 100 -26.06 7.13 1.61
C ALA A 100 -26.40 8.55 2.09
N ALA A 101 -26.58 8.70 3.41
CA ALA A 101 -26.72 10.00 4.05
C ALA A 101 -25.47 10.87 3.77
N GLU A 102 -25.68 12.20 3.59
CA GLU A 102 -24.60 13.13 3.24
C GLU A 102 -23.42 13.06 4.23
N ALA A 103 -23.74 13.02 5.53
CA ALA A 103 -22.70 12.89 6.56
C ALA A 103 -21.89 11.59 6.45
N ALA A 104 -22.51 10.48 6.01
CA ALA A 104 -21.80 9.23 5.78
C ALA A 104 -20.86 9.33 4.56
N LYS A 105 -21.28 10.03 3.50
CA LYS A 105 -20.43 10.29 2.33
C LYS A 105 -19.26 11.21 2.64
N GLU A 106 -19.47 12.25 3.45
CA GLU A 106 -18.41 13.17 3.88
C GLU A 106 -17.36 12.49 4.77
N SER A 107 -17.76 11.47 5.52
CA SER A 107 -16.86 10.72 6.42
C SER A 107 -16.19 9.52 5.75
N ALA A 108 -16.57 9.19 4.51
CA ALA A 108 -16.04 8.05 3.79
C ALA A 108 -14.77 8.41 3.01
N ASP A 109 -13.79 7.51 3.03
CA ASP A 109 -12.59 7.61 2.18
C ASP A 109 -12.93 7.20 0.73
N VAL A 110 -13.91 6.31 0.56
CA VAL A 110 -14.34 5.76 -0.73
C VAL A 110 -15.85 5.78 -0.84
N ILE A 111 -16.37 6.27 -1.97
CA ILE A 111 -17.80 6.24 -2.27
C ILE A 111 -18.05 5.32 -3.47
N LEU A 112 -18.83 4.26 -3.26
CA LEU A 112 -19.28 3.37 -4.32
C LEU A 112 -20.43 4.02 -5.08
N LEU A 113 -20.26 4.27 -6.37
CA LEU A 113 -21.29 4.84 -7.24
C LEU A 113 -22.46 3.87 -7.53
N LYS A 114 -22.23 2.60 -7.27
CA LYS A 114 -23.26 1.54 -7.36
C LYS A 114 -23.27 0.75 -6.06
N LYS A 115 -24.47 0.50 -5.53
CA LYS A 115 -24.68 -0.34 -4.34
C LYS A 115 -24.58 -1.84 -4.73
N ASP A 116 -23.34 -2.26 -5.06
CA ASP A 116 -23.03 -3.61 -5.51
C ASP A 116 -21.68 -4.06 -4.91
N LEU A 117 -21.69 -5.19 -4.20
CA LEU A 117 -20.50 -5.77 -3.59
C LEU A 117 -19.45 -6.22 -4.63
N ASN A 118 -19.85 -6.54 -5.85
CA ASN A 118 -18.91 -6.85 -6.93
C ASN A 118 -18.05 -5.63 -7.29
N VAL A 119 -18.61 -4.42 -7.20
CA VAL A 119 -17.85 -3.18 -7.41
C VAL A 119 -16.81 -2.99 -6.31
N LEU A 120 -17.15 -3.34 -5.07
CA LEU A 120 -16.20 -3.31 -3.95
C LEU A 120 -15.08 -4.33 -4.16
N GLU A 121 -15.40 -5.57 -4.57
CA GLU A 121 -14.40 -6.59 -4.89
C GLU A 121 -13.43 -6.11 -5.99
N GLN A 122 -13.97 -5.59 -7.08
CA GLN A 122 -13.16 -5.00 -8.16
C GLN A 122 -12.28 -3.87 -7.64
N GLY A 123 -12.81 -2.98 -6.80
CA GLY A 123 -12.06 -1.88 -6.18
C GLY A 123 -10.89 -2.38 -5.33
N ILE A 124 -11.09 -3.44 -4.56
CA ILE A 124 -10.02 -4.08 -3.76
C ILE A 124 -8.94 -4.66 -4.68
N MET A 125 -9.32 -5.33 -5.77
CA MET A 125 -8.37 -5.91 -6.72
C MET A 125 -7.56 -4.82 -7.43
N GLU A 126 -8.21 -3.75 -7.90
CA GLU A 126 -7.52 -2.62 -8.53
C GLU A 126 -6.61 -1.88 -7.53
N GLY A 127 -7.05 -1.69 -6.30
CA GLY A 127 -6.22 -1.14 -5.22
C GLY A 127 -4.95 -1.96 -4.96
N ARG A 128 -5.05 -3.30 -4.97
CA ARG A 128 -3.89 -4.19 -4.83
C ARG A 128 -2.93 -4.08 -6.01
N LYS A 129 -3.43 -3.95 -7.23
CA LYS A 129 -2.59 -3.71 -8.43
C LYS A 129 -1.89 -2.36 -8.35
N ALA A 130 -2.61 -1.31 -7.99
CA ALA A 130 -2.04 0.03 -7.79
C ALA A 130 -0.94 0.02 -6.72
N PHE A 131 -1.17 -0.66 -5.58
CA PHE A 131 -0.17 -0.83 -4.53
C PHE A 131 1.07 -1.60 -5.01
N ALA A 132 0.88 -2.64 -5.83
CA ALA A 132 1.99 -3.40 -6.41
C ALA A 132 2.85 -2.52 -7.32
N ASN A 133 2.23 -1.71 -8.21
CA ASN A 133 2.94 -0.79 -9.09
C ASN A 133 3.64 0.34 -8.32
N MET A 134 2.98 0.90 -7.29
CA MET A 134 3.61 1.85 -6.37
C MET A 134 4.83 1.25 -5.66
N SER A 135 4.72 0.00 -5.22
CA SER A 135 5.83 -0.72 -4.57
C SER A 135 7.00 -0.96 -5.54
N LYS A 136 6.73 -1.26 -6.82
CA LYS A 136 7.75 -1.33 -7.88
C LYS A 136 8.46 0.03 -8.01
N TYR A 137 7.70 1.11 -8.19
CA TYR A 137 8.22 2.47 -8.30
C TYR A 137 9.18 2.83 -7.15
N ILE A 138 8.73 2.64 -5.91
CA ILE A 138 9.54 2.99 -4.74
C ILE A 138 10.83 2.17 -4.68
N ARG A 139 10.76 0.85 -4.96
CA ARG A 139 11.95 -0.01 -4.96
C ARG A 139 12.96 0.43 -6.02
N ILE A 140 12.50 0.69 -7.23
CA ILE A 140 13.35 1.09 -8.36
C ILE A 140 13.97 2.47 -8.07
N THR A 141 13.17 3.46 -7.68
CA THR A 141 13.63 4.84 -7.42
C THR A 141 14.61 4.90 -6.24
N ALA A 142 14.29 4.24 -5.13
CA ALA A 142 15.18 4.22 -3.96
C ALA A 142 16.50 3.52 -4.28
N SER A 143 16.47 2.42 -5.04
CA SER A 143 17.68 1.69 -5.44
C SER A 143 18.52 2.50 -6.42
N SER A 144 17.90 3.16 -7.41
CA SER A 144 18.60 4.03 -8.38
C SER A 144 19.27 5.22 -7.69
N ASN A 145 18.55 5.92 -6.82
CA ASN A 145 19.12 7.05 -6.08
C ASN A 145 20.29 6.63 -5.18
N PHE A 146 20.16 5.49 -4.49
CA PHE A 146 21.24 4.93 -3.70
C PHE A 146 22.46 4.58 -4.58
N GLY A 147 22.21 3.95 -5.74
CA GLY A 147 23.26 3.64 -6.72
C GLY A 147 23.97 4.89 -7.24
N ASN A 148 23.21 5.92 -7.63
CA ASN A 148 23.78 7.18 -8.13
C ASN A 148 24.69 7.85 -7.09
N ILE A 149 24.25 7.93 -5.82
CA ILE A 149 25.07 8.49 -4.74
C ILE A 149 26.34 7.67 -4.55
N LEU A 150 26.21 6.34 -4.52
CA LEU A 150 27.35 5.44 -4.34
C LEU A 150 28.34 5.57 -5.50
N SER A 151 27.85 5.66 -6.74
CA SER A 151 28.69 5.86 -7.94
C SER A 151 29.47 7.16 -7.88
N ILE A 152 28.83 8.26 -7.47
CA ILE A 152 29.48 9.58 -7.37
C ILE A 152 30.56 9.58 -6.29
N VAL A 153 30.26 9.00 -5.12
CA VAL A 153 31.21 8.91 -4.00
C VAL A 153 32.43 8.07 -4.39
N LEU A 154 32.21 6.91 -4.99
CA LEU A 154 33.29 6.01 -5.41
C LEU A 154 34.09 6.63 -6.56
N ALA A 155 33.43 7.13 -7.61
CA ALA A 155 34.13 7.75 -8.72
C ALA A 155 34.92 9.01 -8.31
N GLY A 156 34.36 9.84 -7.41
CA GLY A 156 35.06 11.02 -6.87
C GLY A 156 36.29 10.70 -6.02
N ALA A 157 36.44 9.46 -5.53
CA ALA A 157 37.64 9.01 -4.85
C ALA A 157 38.79 8.65 -5.82
N PHE A 158 38.46 8.29 -7.08
CA PHE A 158 39.44 7.84 -8.07
C PHE A 158 39.65 8.82 -9.23
N LEU A 159 38.69 9.69 -9.50
CA LEU A 159 38.74 10.69 -10.56
C LEU A 159 39.19 12.04 -9.99
N PRO A 160 40.02 12.82 -10.71
CA PRO A 160 40.44 14.15 -10.28
C PRO A 160 39.35 15.24 -10.43
N PHE A 161 38.15 14.87 -10.85
CA PHE A 161 37.00 15.75 -11.04
C PHE A 161 35.69 15.08 -10.59
N LEU A 162 34.63 15.88 -10.38
CA LEU A 162 33.34 15.36 -10.08
C LEU A 162 32.74 14.70 -11.34
N PRO A 163 32.37 13.40 -11.28
CA PRO A 163 31.89 12.65 -12.45
C PRO A 163 30.55 13.16 -12.98
N MET A 164 29.73 13.78 -12.12
CA MET A 164 28.45 14.35 -12.47
C MET A 164 28.21 15.67 -11.74
N THR A 165 27.76 16.68 -12.47
CA THR A 165 27.32 17.95 -11.89
C THR A 165 25.89 17.86 -11.35
N ALA A 166 25.51 18.78 -10.48
CA ALA A 166 24.13 18.82 -9.91
C ALA A 166 23.07 18.95 -11.02
N VAL A 167 23.35 19.68 -12.10
CA VAL A 167 22.42 19.84 -13.24
C VAL A 167 22.24 18.52 -13.99
N GLN A 168 23.31 17.76 -14.19
CA GLN A 168 23.24 16.44 -14.84
C GLN A 168 22.45 15.45 -13.99
N LEU A 169 22.63 15.46 -12.68
CA LEU A 169 21.84 14.64 -11.75
C LEU A 169 20.35 15.00 -11.79
N LEU A 170 20.04 16.30 -11.82
CA LEU A 170 18.66 16.76 -11.93
C LEU A 170 18.02 16.29 -13.25
N LEU A 171 18.74 16.41 -14.36
CA LEU A 171 18.28 15.95 -15.67
C LEU A 171 18.08 14.44 -15.70
N LEU A 172 19.01 13.68 -15.13
CA LEU A 172 18.92 12.22 -15.01
C LEU A 172 17.67 11.81 -14.23
N ASN A 173 17.42 12.44 -13.07
CA ASN A 173 16.23 12.17 -12.27
C ASN A 173 14.95 12.54 -13.02
N LEU A 174 14.92 13.67 -13.73
CA LEU A 174 13.78 14.06 -14.54
C LEU A 174 13.45 13.05 -15.64
N LEU A 175 14.46 12.58 -16.37
CA LEU A 175 14.30 11.54 -17.40
C LEU A 175 13.80 10.23 -16.79
N TYR A 176 14.33 9.89 -15.62
CA TYR A 176 13.91 8.71 -14.88
C TYR A 176 12.44 8.80 -14.42
N ASP A 177 12.01 9.96 -13.90
CA ASP A 177 10.63 10.19 -13.50
C ASP A 177 9.66 10.07 -14.68
N ILE A 178 10.05 10.58 -15.86
CA ILE A 178 9.26 10.41 -17.09
C ILE A 178 9.07 8.92 -17.43
N LEU A 179 10.12 8.11 -17.32
CA LEU A 179 10.03 6.66 -17.52
C LEU A 179 9.11 6.01 -16.47
N CYS A 180 9.23 6.43 -15.20
CA CYS A 180 8.41 5.90 -14.13
C CYS A 180 6.91 6.25 -14.28
N MET A 181 6.55 7.31 -15.00
CA MET A 181 5.15 7.62 -15.32
C MET A 181 4.45 6.54 -16.13
N THR A 182 5.18 5.61 -16.74
CA THR A 182 4.59 4.46 -17.46
C THR A 182 4.20 3.30 -16.53
N LEU A 183 4.71 3.25 -15.30
CA LEU A 183 4.46 2.16 -14.35
C LEU A 183 2.97 1.94 -13.97
N PRO A 184 2.09 2.96 -13.90
CA PRO A 184 0.66 2.74 -13.65
C PRO A 184 -0.03 1.87 -14.70
N TRP A 185 0.48 1.83 -15.94
CA TRP A 185 -0.04 1.00 -17.03
C TRP A 185 0.66 -0.37 -17.12
N ASP A 186 1.61 -0.64 -16.23
CA ASP A 186 2.26 -1.95 -16.18
C ASP A 186 1.30 -3.01 -15.65
N ASN A 187 1.27 -4.16 -16.34
CA ASN A 187 0.47 -5.29 -15.91
C ASN A 187 1.08 -5.93 -14.66
N VAL A 188 0.22 -6.20 -13.68
CA VAL A 188 0.61 -6.89 -12.45
C VAL A 188 0.25 -8.36 -12.57
N ASP A 189 1.19 -9.24 -12.27
CA ASP A 189 0.96 -10.69 -12.27
C ASP A 189 -0.08 -11.08 -11.21
N ALA A 190 -0.94 -12.06 -11.53
CA ALA A 190 -2.03 -12.49 -10.67
C ALA A 190 -1.56 -12.89 -9.27
N ASP A 191 -0.43 -13.57 -9.17
CA ASP A 191 0.15 -14.02 -7.90
C ASP A 191 0.48 -12.87 -6.93
N ILE A 192 0.69 -11.65 -7.46
CA ILE A 192 1.06 -10.48 -6.65
C ILE A 192 -0.18 -9.84 -6.00
N TYR A 193 -1.32 -9.82 -6.68
CA TYR A 193 -2.53 -9.17 -6.14
C TYR A 193 -3.56 -10.15 -5.55
N ASP A 194 -3.37 -11.45 -5.69
CA ASP A 194 -4.22 -12.47 -5.05
C ASP A 194 -4.18 -12.39 -3.53
N LYS A 195 -3.05 -11.97 -2.98
CA LYS A 195 -2.86 -11.79 -1.53
C LYS A 195 -2.57 -10.34 -1.20
N PRO A 196 -3.02 -9.86 -0.02
CA PRO A 196 -2.67 -8.52 0.42
C PRO A 196 -1.15 -8.40 0.59
N ASN A 197 -0.56 -7.40 -0.03
CA ASN A 197 0.85 -7.07 0.12
C ASN A 197 1.04 -6.09 1.28
N VAL A 198 1.97 -6.40 2.16
CA VAL A 198 2.33 -5.53 3.28
C VAL A 198 3.61 -4.77 2.94
N TRP A 199 3.59 -3.47 3.18
CA TRP A 199 4.79 -2.63 3.07
C TRP A 199 5.83 -3.06 4.10
N SER A 200 7.05 -3.36 3.66
CA SER A 200 8.15 -3.73 4.55
C SER A 200 9.43 -2.97 4.20
N GLY A 201 9.84 -2.10 5.10
CA GLY A 201 11.13 -1.39 4.99
C GLY A 201 12.34 -2.33 4.95
N LYS A 202 12.25 -3.51 5.57
CA LYS A 202 13.30 -4.54 5.52
C LYS A 202 13.48 -5.09 4.10
N THR A 203 12.37 -5.30 3.38
CA THR A 203 12.40 -5.77 1.99
C THR A 203 12.97 -4.71 1.07
N LEU A 204 12.57 -3.45 1.24
CA LEU A 204 13.14 -2.32 0.52
C LEU A 204 14.65 -2.19 0.75
N GLY A 205 15.09 -2.19 2.00
CA GLY A 205 16.51 -2.10 2.34
C GLY A 205 17.35 -3.26 1.81
N ARG A 206 16.80 -4.48 1.72
CA ARG A 206 17.47 -5.61 1.07
C ARG A 206 17.62 -5.39 -0.44
N PHE A 207 16.55 -4.91 -1.08
CA PHE A 207 16.55 -4.61 -2.50
C PHE A 207 17.58 -3.51 -2.84
N MET A 208 17.59 -2.41 -2.10
CA MET A 208 18.56 -1.32 -2.27
C MET A 208 20.01 -1.78 -2.10
N ARG A 209 20.29 -2.61 -1.09
CA ARG A 209 21.66 -3.10 -0.82
C ARG A 209 22.19 -4.03 -1.91
N PHE A 210 21.32 -4.66 -2.67
CA PHE A 210 21.73 -5.53 -3.78
C PHE A 210 21.79 -4.77 -5.10
N PHE A 211 20.71 -4.11 -5.48
CA PHE A 211 20.58 -3.44 -6.78
C PHE A 211 21.28 -2.09 -6.85
N GLY A 212 21.44 -1.38 -5.74
CA GLY A 212 22.18 -0.12 -5.71
C GLY A 212 23.66 -0.30 -6.09
N PRO A 213 24.44 -1.15 -5.40
CA PRO A 213 25.82 -1.42 -5.79
C PRO A 213 25.96 -2.04 -7.18
N LEU A 214 24.99 -2.85 -7.61
CA LEU A 214 25.00 -3.40 -8.97
C LEU A 214 24.87 -2.29 -10.02
N SER A 215 23.96 -1.34 -9.83
CA SER A 215 23.85 -0.14 -10.68
C SER A 215 25.13 0.67 -10.67
N SER A 216 25.70 0.94 -9.49
CA SER A 216 26.97 1.68 -9.35
C SER A 216 28.14 1.01 -10.07
N LEU A 217 28.16 -0.31 -10.14
CA LEU A 217 29.20 -1.03 -10.88
C LEU A 217 29.16 -0.68 -12.38
N PHE A 218 27.97 -0.63 -12.99
CA PHE A 218 27.82 -0.22 -14.38
C PHE A 218 28.23 1.24 -14.60
N ASP A 219 27.88 2.13 -13.68
CA ASP A 219 28.28 3.54 -13.75
C ASP A 219 29.81 3.69 -13.68
N LEU A 220 30.44 2.99 -12.74
CA LEU A 220 31.91 3.00 -12.59
C LEU A 220 32.63 2.45 -13.82
N ILE A 221 32.12 1.37 -14.42
CA ILE A 221 32.66 0.83 -15.67
C ILE A 221 32.51 1.86 -16.79
N THR A 222 31.36 2.52 -16.88
CA THR A 222 31.10 3.56 -17.87
C THR A 222 32.05 4.76 -17.68
N PHE A 223 32.23 5.25 -16.45
CA PHE A 223 33.15 6.34 -16.15
C PHE A 223 34.59 5.96 -16.47
N ALA A 224 35.03 4.75 -16.10
CA ALA A 224 36.37 4.27 -16.42
C ALA A 224 36.56 4.15 -17.95
N PHE A 225 35.59 3.61 -18.67
CA PHE A 225 35.67 3.53 -20.13
C PHE A 225 35.74 4.90 -20.79
N LEU A 226 34.89 5.83 -20.38
CA LEU A 226 34.92 7.20 -20.89
C LEU A 226 36.28 7.88 -20.61
N TYR A 227 36.77 7.77 -19.39
CA TYR A 227 37.99 8.45 -18.93
C TYR A 227 39.25 7.89 -19.57
N TYR A 228 39.42 6.57 -19.58
CA TYR A 228 40.65 5.94 -20.04
C TYR A 228 40.69 5.64 -21.54
N PHE A 229 39.55 5.50 -22.21
CA PHE A 229 39.51 5.10 -23.60
C PHE A 229 38.89 6.17 -24.52
N LEU A 230 37.70 6.65 -24.23
CA LEU A 230 36.99 7.50 -25.17
C LEU A 230 37.52 8.95 -25.19
N CYS A 231 37.75 9.55 -24.02
CA CYS A 231 38.26 10.92 -23.95
C CYS A 231 39.64 11.06 -24.58
N PRO A 232 40.63 10.20 -24.29
CA PRO A 232 41.93 10.25 -24.98
C PRO A 232 41.82 10.04 -26.49
N ALA A 233 40.95 9.16 -26.95
CA ALA A 233 40.74 8.90 -28.38
C ALA A 233 40.17 10.11 -29.12
N LEU A 234 39.26 10.87 -28.48
CA LEU A 234 38.61 12.04 -29.08
C LEU A 234 39.48 13.32 -28.98
N THR A 235 40.32 13.47 -27.96
CA THR A 235 41.13 14.67 -27.72
C THR A 235 42.54 14.55 -28.27
N GLY A 236 42.94 13.40 -28.86
CA GLY A 236 44.24 13.21 -29.49
C GLY A 236 45.44 13.10 -28.52
N GLY A 237 45.20 12.83 -27.25
CA GLY A 237 46.21 12.69 -26.21
C GLY A 237 45.71 13.09 -24.82
N LEU A 238 46.48 12.71 -23.80
CA LEU A 238 46.20 12.96 -22.39
C LEU A 238 45.76 14.43 -22.14
N PHE A 239 44.66 14.57 -21.50
CA PHE A 239 43.91 15.73 -21.03
C PHE A 239 44.65 17.08 -21.12
N PRO A 240 44.05 18.10 -21.77
CA PRO A 240 44.40 19.46 -21.46
C PRO A 240 44.12 19.67 -19.96
N GLU A 241 45.12 20.18 -19.26
CA GLU A 241 45.07 20.53 -17.85
C GLU A 241 43.76 21.29 -17.58
N LEU A 242 42.91 20.71 -16.72
CA LEU A 242 41.76 21.41 -16.15
C LEU A 242 42.35 22.43 -15.16
N SER A 243 42.78 23.55 -15.69
CA SER A 243 43.11 24.75 -14.93
C SER A 243 41.88 25.52 -14.56
#